data_873e053df0825308780d6d55ad7f651a
#
_entry.id   873e053df0825308780d6d55ad7f651a
#
_cell.length_a   1.000
_cell.length_b   1.000
_cell.length_c   1.000
_cell.angle_alpha   90.00
_cell.angle_beta   90.00
_cell.angle_gamma   90.00
#
_symmetry.space_group_name_H-M   'P 1'
#
loop_
_entity.id
_entity.type
_entity.pdbx_description
1 polymer ?
#
loop_
_entity_poly.entity_id
_entity_poly.type
_entity_poly.pdbx_seq_one_letter_code
_entity_poly.pdbx_strand_id
1 'polypeptide(L)'
;MEDILNYKEANPDKVILLRGNHDDQHLGYHWAECSGYFNEVGKYMESIKDRFLADTQWIYVEGNIIFSHAGISKTWFNNFAFEDINFLNNCEPSEKFAFTPNSFYDYYGNSITQPCVWIRPQALVTDALDEYIQVVGHTPVKKITNLKSIKDEWPEIWLCDCLPDEYLVIENNKFVIKKYNESS
;
A
#
# COMPACT_ATOMS: atom_id res chain seq x y z
N MET A 1 6.09 -15.57 -5.33
CA MET A 1 4.69 -15.47 -4.82
C MET A 1 4.30 -16.71 -4.00
N GLU A 2 4.43 -17.91 -4.54
CA GLU A 2 4.07 -19.18 -3.86
C GLU A 2 4.65 -19.29 -2.44
N ASP A 3 5.96 -19.08 -2.28
CA ASP A 3 6.63 -19.18 -0.97
C ASP A 3 6.09 -18.17 0.04
N ILE A 4 5.70 -16.98 -0.42
CA ILE A 4 5.12 -15.94 0.45
C ILE A 4 3.73 -16.35 0.93
N LEU A 5 2.88 -16.86 0.03
CA LEU A 5 1.55 -17.35 0.38
C LEU A 5 1.63 -18.57 1.32
N ASN A 6 2.52 -19.53 1.02
CA ASN A 6 2.76 -20.68 1.90
C ASN A 6 3.23 -20.24 3.30
N TYR A 7 4.09 -19.22 3.36
CA TYR A 7 4.55 -18.67 4.64
C TYR A 7 3.42 -17.96 5.40
N LYS A 8 2.55 -17.21 4.69
CA LYS A 8 1.35 -16.59 5.27
C LYS A 8 0.40 -17.64 5.83
N GLU A 9 0.09 -18.70 5.07
CA GLU A 9 -0.78 -19.79 5.51
C GLU A 9 -0.24 -20.52 6.75
N ALA A 10 1.10 -20.72 6.81
CA ALA A 10 1.76 -21.31 7.97
C ALA A 10 1.83 -20.38 9.19
N ASN A 11 1.63 -19.08 9.01
CA ASN A 11 1.75 -18.06 10.04
C ASN A 11 0.61 -17.03 9.96
N PRO A 12 -0.67 -17.43 10.00
CA PRO A 12 -1.80 -16.56 9.67
C PRO A 12 -1.91 -15.33 10.59
N ASP A 13 -1.56 -15.49 11.86
CA ASP A 13 -1.66 -14.40 12.86
C ASP A 13 -0.40 -13.54 12.95
N LYS A 14 0.66 -13.86 12.19
CA LYS A 14 1.97 -13.18 12.26
C LYS A 14 2.35 -12.47 10.99
N VAL A 15 1.71 -12.82 9.88
CA VAL A 15 2.03 -12.30 8.55
C VAL A 15 0.82 -11.60 7.96
N ILE A 16 0.98 -10.36 7.57
CA ILE A 16 -0.02 -9.59 6.83
C ILE A 16 0.55 -9.31 5.43
N LEU A 17 -0.21 -9.64 4.41
CA LEU A 17 0.14 -9.33 3.02
C LEU A 17 -0.78 -8.22 2.50
N LEU A 18 -0.18 -7.13 2.06
CA LEU A 18 -0.91 -6.01 1.50
C LEU A 18 -0.90 -6.09 -0.04
N ARG A 19 -2.05 -5.82 -0.63
CA ARG A 19 -2.26 -5.82 -2.07
C ARG A 19 -1.81 -4.49 -2.67
N GLY A 20 -1.12 -4.56 -3.82
CA GLY A 20 -0.63 -3.41 -4.54
C GLY A 20 -1.16 -3.31 -5.98
N ASN A 21 -0.82 -2.22 -6.65
CA ASN A 21 -1.25 -1.92 -8.02
C ASN A 21 -0.82 -2.98 -9.04
N HIS A 22 0.38 -3.54 -8.91
CA HIS A 22 0.86 -4.59 -9.81
C HIS A 22 0.10 -5.91 -9.61
N ASP A 23 -0.34 -6.20 -8.39
CA ASP A 23 -1.15 -7.38 -8.12
C ASP A 23 -2.49 -7.29 -8.84
N ASP A 24 -3.18 -6.16 -8.72
CA ASP A 24 -4.45 -5.91 -9.40
C ASP A 24 -4.32 -5.97 -10.92
N GLN A 25 -3.26 -5.41 -11.49
CA GLN A 25 -2.99 -5.50 -12.92
C GLN A 25 -2.83 -6.94 -13.39
N HIS A 26 -2.06 -7.76 -12.66
CA HIS A 26 -1.83 -9.16 -13.02
C HIS A 26 -3.04 -10.07 -12.74
N LEU A 27 -3.97 -9.65 -11.86
CA LEU A 27 -5.27 -10.29 -11.67
C LEU A 27 -6.26 -9.97 -12.80
N GLY A 28 -5.86 -9.17 -13.79
CA GLY A 28 -6.65 -8.85 -14.97
C GLY A 28 -7.73 -7.80 -14.76
N TYR A 29 -7.62 -6.99 -13.72
CA TYR A 29 -8.56 -5.88 -13.53
C TYR A 29 -8.30 -4.76 -14.53
N HIS A 30 -9.27 -4.48 -15.39
CA HIS A 30 -9.17 -3.53 -16.49
C HIS A 30 -9.01 -2.05 -16.04
N TRP A 31 -9.27 -1.75 -14.78
CA TRP A 31 -9.06 -0.42 -14.19
C TRP A 31 -7.68 -0.23 -13.57
N ALA A 32 -6.85 -1.26 -13.58
CA ALA A 32 -5.53 -1.25 -12.97
C ALA A 32 -4.45 -1.34 -14.04
N GLU A 33 -4.16 -0.22 -14.70
CA GLU A 33 -3.14 -0.16 -15.75
C GLU A 33 -1.85 0.47 -15.21
N CYS A 34 -0.76 -0.28 -15.18
CA CYS A 34 0.58 0.23 -14.88
C CYS A 34 1.65 -0.44 -15.76
N SER A 35 2.87 0.07 -15.72
CA SER A 35 4.00 -0.54 -16.43
C SER A 35 4.37 -1.91 -15.84
N GLY A 36 5.05 -2.76 -16.63
CA GLY A 36 5.60 -4.01 -16.12
C GLY A 36 4.63 -5.19 -16.07
N TYR A 37 3.57 -5.17 -16.88
CA TYR A 37 2.72 -6.34 -17.07
C TYR A 37 3.46 -7.43 -17.85
N PHE A 38 3.43 -8.66 -17.33
CA PHE A 38 3.96 -9.86 -17.99
C PHE A 38 2.85 -10.90 -18.11
N ASN A 39 2.60 -11.35 -19.32
CA ASN A 39 1.49 -12.27 -19.62
C ASN A 39 1.60 -13.61 -18.86
N GLU A 40 2.81 -14.12 -18.68
CA GLU A 40 3.06 -15.36 -17.92
C GLU A 40 2.71 -15.15 -16.43
N VAL A 41 3.04 -14.00 -15.87
CA VAL A 41 2.68 -13.64 -14.49
C VAL A 41 1.17 -13.49 -14.36
N GLY A 42 0.51 -12.85 -15.33
CA GLY A 42 -0.96 -12.74 -15.37
C GLY A 42 -1.66 -14.10 -15.38
N LYS A 43 -1.21 -15.04 -16.22
CA LYS A 43 -1.74 -16.42 -16.23
C LYS A 43 -1.54 -17.16 -14.92
N TYR A 44 -0.37 -16.98 -14.30
CA TYR A 44 -0.09 -17.57 -13.01
C TYR A 44 -1.00 -16.95 -11.91
N MET A 45 -1.11 -15.62 -11.86
CA MET A 45 -1.97 -14.93 -10.89
C MET A 45 -3.44 -15.33 -11.04
N GLU A 46 -3.93 -15.50 -12.27
CA GLU A 46 -5.29 -16.00 -12.51
C GLU A 46 -5.48 -17.43 -11.94
N SER A 47 -4.46 -18.29 -12.02
CA SER A 47 -4.54 -19.65 -11.50
C SER A 47 -4.57 -19.75 -9.96
N ILE A 48 -4.10 -18.72 -9.26
CA ILE A 48 -4.07 -18.64 -7.79
C ILE A 48 -4.96 -17.53 -7.22
N LYS A 49 -5.82 -16.94 -8.06
CA LYS A 49 -6.58 -15.73 -7.75
C LYS A 49 -7.36 -15.81 -6.45
N ASP A 50 -8.16 -16.86 -6.28
CA ASP A 50 -9.00 -17.02 -5.09
C ASP A 50 -8.16 -17.11 -3.82
N ARG A 51 -7.05 -17.87 -3.88
CA ARG A 51 -6.09 -18.01 -2.79
C ARG A 51 -5.43 -16.67 -2.47
N PHE A 52 -4.96 -15.96 -3.51
CA PHE A 52 -4.32 -14.67 -3.35
C PHE A 52 -5.25 -13.64 -2.72
N LEU A 53 -6.51 -13.56 -3.18
CA LEU A 53 -7.50 -12.65 -2.64
C LEU A 53 -7.87 -12.96 -1.19
N ALA A 54 -7.90 -14.25 -0.81
CA ALA A 54 -8.18 -14.67 0.55
C ALA A 54 -7.04 -14.34 1.53
N ASP A 55 -5.78 -14.38 1.06
CA ASP A 55 -4.58 -14.19 1.89
C ASP A 55 -4.08 -12.74 1.95
N THR A 56 -4.60 -11.86 1.08
CA THR A 56 -4.18 -10.46 0.98
C THR A 56 -5.29 -9.50 1.36
N GLN A 57 -4.91 -8.31 1.83
CA GLN A 57 -5.84 -7.24 2.19
C GLN A 57 -5.33 -5.89 1.68
N TRP A 58 -6.23 -4.89 1.65
CA TRP A 58 -5.88 -3.54 1.20
C TRP A 58 -5.05 -2.78 2.21
N ILE A 59 -5.38 -2.95 3.48
CA ILE A 59 -4.76 -2.22 4.60
C ILE A 59 -4.62 -3.12 5.82
N TYR A 60 -3.68 -2.78 6.69
CA TYR A 60 -3.63 -3.27 8.06
C TYR A 60 -3.62 -2.08 9.03
N VAL A 61 -4.41 -2.18 10.08
CA VAL A 61 -4.52 -1.12 11.10
C VAL A 61 -4.12 -1.67 12.45
N GLU A 62 -3.18 -0.99 13.11
CA GLU A 62 -2.79 -1.29 14.48
C GLU A 62 -2.79 0.00 15.31
N GLY A 63 -3.77 0.14 16.19
CA GLY A 63 -3.99 1.39 16.92
C GLY A 63 -4.25 2.56 15.98
N ASN A 64 -3.37 3.55 16.02
CA ASN A 64 -3.40 4.70 15.11
C ASN A 64 -2.43 4.60 13.94
N ILE A 65 -1.93 3.41 13.62
CA ILE A 65 -0.99 3.19 12.52
C ILE A 65 -1.72 2.43 11.40
N ILE A 66 -1.65 2.95 10.17
CA ILE A 66 -2.15 2.29 8.97
C ILE A 66 -0.98 1.86 8.11
N PHE A 67 -1.01 0.62 7.69
CA PHE A 67 -0.15 0.08 6.65
C PHE A 67 -0.99 -0.09 5.38
N SER A 68 -0.51 0.44 4.28
CA SER A 68 -1.14 0.28 2.96
C SER A 68 -0.08 0.29 1.86
N HIS A 69 -0.44 -0.11 0.66
CA HIS A 69 0.54 -0.13 -0.44
C HIS A 69 1.08 1.27 -0.75
N ALA A 70 0.21 2.28 -0.92
CA ALA A 70 0.63 3.63 -1.35
C ALA A 70 0.20 4.77 -0.42
N GLY A 71 -0.77 4.55 0.47
CA GLY A 71 -1.31 5.56 1.38
C GLY A 71 -2.78 5.88 1.14
N ILE A 72 -3.40 6.56 2.08
CA ILE A 72 -4.83 6.90 2.05
C ILE A 72 -5.00 8.39 2.24
N SER A 73 -5.56 9.08 1.23
CA SER A 73 -5.97 10.46 1.32
C SER A 73 -7.39 10.58 1.90
N LYS A 74 -7.67 11.68 2.60
CA LYS A 74 -9.02 12.01 3.08
C LYS A 74 -10.02 12.14 1.93
N THR A 75 -9.61 12.81 0.86
CA THR A 75 -10.48 13.04 -0.29
C THR A 75 -10.88 11.74 -0.96
N TRP A 76 -9.96 10.83 -1.24
CA TRP A 76 -10.31 9.52 -1.82
C TRP A 76 -11.21 8.73 -0.88
N PHE A 77 -10.86 8.64 0.40
CA PHE A 77 -11.64 7.93 1.39
C PHE A 77 -13.09 8.45 1.49
N ASN A 78 -13.26 9.76 1.58
CA ASN A 78 -14.56 10.39 1.69
C ASN A 78 -15.40 10.32 0.41
N ASN A 79 -14.76 10.34 -0.77
CA ASN A 79 -15.47 10.26 -2.06
C ASN A 79 -16.26 8.95 -2.23
N PHE A 80 -15.84 7.90 -1.59
CA PHE A 80 -16.53 6.60 -1.64
C PHE A 80 -17.38 6.31 -0.40
N ALA A 81 -17.52 7.29 0.49
CA ALA A 81 -18.34 7.22 1.70
C ALA A 81 -18.07 5.93 2.51
N PHE A 82 -16.80 5.58 2.69
CA PHE A 82 -16.44 4.47 3.56
C PHE A 82 -16.86 4.78 4.99
N GLU A 83 -17.51 3.83 5.66
CA GLU A 83 -18.04 4.01 7.02
C GLU A 83 -16.91 4.14 8.04
N ASP A 84 -15.90 3.30 7.93
CA ASP A 84 -14.66 3.41 8.69
C ASP A 84 -13.50 2.80 7.90
N ILE A 85 -12.28 3.00 8.40
CA ILE A 85 -11.07 2.58 7.70
C ILE A 85 -10.99 1.05 7.53
N ASN A 86 -11.49 0.27 8.48
CA ASN A 86 -11.44 -1.19 8.42
C ASN A 86 -12.38 -1.76 7.37
N PHE A 87 -13.42 -0.98 6.99
CA PHE A 87 -14.35 -1.38 5.94
C PHE A 87 -13.66 -1.55 4.58
N LEU A 88 -12.49 -0.91 4.36
CA LEU A 88 -11.72 -1.08 3.12
C LEU A 88 -11.41 -2.55 2.83
N ASN A 89 -11.09 -3.35 3.83
CA ASN A 89 -10.76 -4.77 3.64
C ASN A 89 -11.97 -5.63 3.25
N ASN A 90 -13.20 -5.12 3.47
CA ASN A 90 -14.43 -5.78 3.02
C ASN A 90 -14.83 -5.38 1.60
N CYS A 91 -14.11 -4.43 0.99
CA CYS A 91 -14.37 -4.01 -0.38
C CYS A 91 -13.78 -5.03 -1.36
N GLU A 92 -14.63 -5.56 -2.21
CA GLU A 92 -14.17 -6.30 -3.38
C GLU A 92 -13.34 -5.38 -4.30
N PRO A 93 -12.36 -5.95 -5.03
CA PRO A 93 -11.67 -5.22 -6.09
C PRO A 93 -12.68 -4.62 -7.07
N SER A 94 -12.65 -3.30 -7.22
CA SER A 94 -13.68 -2.57 -7.97
C SER A 94 -13.12 -1.28 -8.53
N GLU A 95 -13.93 -0.57 -9.30
CA GLU A 95 -13.59 0.75 -9.84
C GLU A 95 -13.23 1.81 -8.78
N LYS A 96 -13.57 1.57 -7.50
CA LYS A 96 -13.12 2.43 -6.39
C LYS A 96 -11.60 2.47 -6.24
N PHE A 97 -10.93 1.41 -6.68
CA PHE A 97 -9.47 1.29 -6.67
C PHE A 97 -8.85 1.57 -8.05
N ALA A 98 -9.67 2.11 -8.99
CA ALA A 98 -9.22 2.39 -10.34
C ALA A 98 -8.13 3.46 -10.37
N PHE A 99 -7.10 3.20 -11.15
CA PHE A 99 -6.03 4.15 -11.47
C PHE A 99 -5.62 4.00 -12.93
N THR A 100 -5.16 5.09 -13.53
CA THR A 100 -4.55 5.09 -14.86
C THR A 100 -3.30 5.97 -14.83
N PRO A 101 -2.16 5.49 -15.36
CA PRO A 101 -0.91 6.24 -15.29
C PRO A 101 -0.90 7.54 -16.09
N ASN A 102 -1.84 7.71 -17.01
CA ASN A 102 -1.87 8.80 -18.00
C ASN A 102 -3.19 9.58 -18.02
N SER A 103 -3.88 9.74 -16.89
CA SER A 103 -5.03 10.63 -16.89
C SER A 103 -4.59 12.08 -17.09
N PHE A 104 -5.34 12.85 -17.86
CA PHE A 104 -5.07 14.27 -18.12
C PHE A 104 -5.02 15.10 -16.82
N TYR A 105 -5.71 14.65 -15.78
CA TYR A 105 -5.84 15.34 -14.50
C TYR A 105 -4.90 14.80 -13.42
N ASP A 106 -4.22 13.68 -13.66
CA ASP A 106 -3.39 13.03 -12.68
C ASP A 106 -2.17 12.36 -13.29
N TYR A 107 -1.12 13.14 -13.34
CA TYR A 107 0.14 12.65 -13.89
C TYR A 107 0.88 11.85 -12.82
N TYR A 108 1.00 10.53 -13.02
CA TYR A 108 1.74 9.61 -12.16
C TYR A 108 1.24 9.45 -10.70
N GLY A 109 -0.06 9.58 -10.46
CA GLY A 109 -0.60 9.37 -9.11
C GLY A 109 -0.51 10.60 -8.18
N ASN A 110 -0.22 11.78 -8.73
CA ASN A 110 -0.09 13.03 -7.95
C ASN A 110 -1.43 13.76 -7.74
N SER A 111 -2.52 13.00 -7.53
CA SER A 111 -3.81 13.55 -7.14
C SER A 111 -4.29 12.94 -5.82
N ILE A 112 -4.92 13.77 -4.99
CA ILE A 112 -5.54 13.35 -3.73
C ILE A 112 -6.77 12.44 -3.93
N THR A 113 -7.23 12.26 -5.16
CA THR A 113 -8.34 11.35 -5.51
C THR A 113 -7.87 9.94 -5.83
N GLN A 114 -6.57 9.68 -5.83
CA GLN A 114 -6.02 8.38 -6.16
C GLN A 114 -6.21 7.35 -5.06
N PRO A 115 -6.43 6.07 -5.43
CA PRO A 115 -6.65 5.00 -4.47
C PRO A 115 -5.39 4.67 -3.65
N CYS A 116 -5.60 3.95 -2.55
CA CYS A 116 -4.55 3.53 -1.61
C CYS A 116 -3.46 2.62 -2.24
N VAL A 117 -3.65 2.19 -3.47
CA VAL A 117 -2.68 1.42 -4.25
C VAL A 117 -1.88 2.24 -5.27
N TRP A 118 -2.17 3.55 -5.42
CA TRP A 118 -1.56 4.35 -6.48
C TRP A 118 -1.11 5.75 -6.08
N ILE A 119 -1.64 6.36 -5.03
CA ILE A 119 -1.32 7.73 -4.62
C ILE A 119 0.18 7.93 -4.39
N ARG A 120 0.72 9.07 -4.83
CA ARG A 120 2.12 9.43 -4.62
C ARG A 120 2.33 10.32 -3.39
N PRO A 121 3.54 10.30 -2.80
CA PRO A 121 3.82 11.04 -1.58
C PRO A 121 3.52 12.53 -1.66
N GLN A 122 3.73 13.17 -2.82
CA GLN A 122 3.46 14.60 -3.02
C GLN A 122 1.99 14.96 -2.84
N ALA A 123 1.08 14.10 -3.30
CA ALA A 123 -0.35 14.27 -3.06
C ALA A 123 -0.73 13.83 -1.64
N LEU A 124 -0.24 12.67 -1.20
CA LEU A 124 -0.58 12.09 0.10
C LEU A 124 -0.27 13.08 1.25
N VAL A 125 0.89 13.73 1.25
CA VAL A 125 1.28 14.69 2.30
C VAL A 125 0.36 15.89 2.40
N THR A 126 -0.39 16.21 1.35
CA THR A 126 -1.31 17.36 1.35
C THR A 126 -2.70 17.03 1.89
N ASP A 127 -3.04 15.74 1.94
CA ASP A 127 -4.41 15.29 2.23
C ASP A 127 -4.48 13.95 2.97
N ALA A 128 -3.44 13.56 3.70
CA ALA A 128 -3.43 12.32 4.48
C ALA A 128 -4.49 12.33 5.59
N LEU A 129 -4.95 11.16 6.02
CA LEU A 129 -5.87 11.02 7.16
C LEU A 129 -5.24 11.57 8.44
N ASP A 130 -5.92 12.49 9.14
CA ASP A 130 -5.38 13.25 10.28
C ASP A 130 -5.06 12.40 11.51
N GLU A 131 -5.82 11.34 11.75
CA GLU A 131 -5.75 10.56 13.00
C GLU A 131 -4.75 9.41 12.93
N TYR A 132 -4.08 9.19 11.76
CA TYR A 132 -3.28 8.02 11.52
C TYR A 132 -1.87 8.34 11.07
N ILE A 133 -0.92 7.62 11.64
CA ILE A 133 0.43 7.46 11.08
C ILE A 133 0.32 6.47 9.93
N GLN A 134 0.85 6.80 8.75
CA GLN A 134 0.79 5.90 7.59
C GLN A 134 2.16 5.33 7.26
N VAL A 135 2.23 4.00 7.08
CA VAL A 135 3.42 3.27 6.64
C VAL A 135 3.13 2.71 5.24
N VAL A 136 3.92 3.14 4.27
CA VAL A 136 3.63 2.90 2.85
C VAL A 136 4.86 2.47 2.04
N GLY A 137 4.62 1.72 0.98
CA GLY A 137 5.60 1.34 -0.05
C GLY A 137 5.42 2.13 -1.35
N HIS A 138 5.27 1.42 -2.47
CA HIS A 138 4.88 1.89 -3.81
C HIS A 138 5.82 2.91 -4.48
N THR A 139 6.34 3.86 -3.73
CA THR A 139 7.25 4.89 -4.25
C THR A 139 8.66 4.56 -3.79
N PRO A 140 9.55 4.11 -4.71
CA PRO A 140 10.90 3.75 -4.35
C PRO A 140 11.67 4.90 -3.70
N VAL A 141 12.32 4.61 -2.59
CA VAL A 141 13.20 5.53 -1.86
C VAL A 141 14.56 4.88 -1.64
N LYS A 142 15.62 5.69 -1.51
CA LYS A 142 16.98 5.18 -1.26
C LYS A 142 17.15 4.65 0.17
N LYS A 143 16.34 5.13 1.09
CA LYS A 143 16.31 4.73 2.51
C LYS A 143 14.92 5.03 3.06
N ILE A 144 14.55 4.39 4.16
CA ILE A 144 13.31 4.70 4.85
C ILE A 144 13.26 6.19 5.18
N THR A 145 12.17 6.84 4.80
CA THR A 145 12.00 8.29 4.92
C THR A 145 10.72 8.61 5.67
N ASN A 146 10.83 9.41 6.72
CA ASN A 146 9.68 9.98 7.41
C ASN A 146 9.41 11.39 6.89
N LEU A 147 8.22 11.64 6.36
CA LEU A 147 7.83 12.93 5.78
C LEU A 147 7.39 13.98 6.81
N LYS A 148 7.26 13.63 8.09
CA LYS A 148 6.93 14.56 9.18
C LYS A 148 7.89 15.75 9.28
N SER A 149 9.13 15.57 8.84
CA SER A 149 10.17 16.61 8.88
C SER A 149 9.89 17.81 7.97
N ILE A 150 8.84 17.77 7.14
CA ILE A 150 8.51 18.85 6.19
C ILE A 150 7.55 19.88 6.79
N LYS A 151 6.65 19.46 7.71
CA LYS A 151 5.74 20.35 8.46
C LYS A 151 5.31 19.70 9.77
N ASP A 152 5.52 20.37 10.90
CA ASP A 152 5.23 19.88 12.26
C ASP A 152 3.74 19.57 12.56
N GLU A 153 2.82 19.95 11.67
CA GLU A 153 1.37 19.83 11.85
C GLU A 153 0.72 18.69 11.08
N TRP A 154 1.50 17.87 10.35
CA TRP A 154 0.93 16.85 9.47
C TRP A 154 0.99 15.45 10.05
N PRO A 155 0.05 14.56 9.66
CA PRO A 155 0.16 13.15 10.00
C PRO A 155 1.49 12.59 9.49
N GLU A 156 2.09 11.73 10.29
CA GLU A 156 3.38 11.13 10.02
C GLU A 156 3.25 10.08 8.91
N ILE A 157 4.10 10.15 7.88
CA ILE A 157 4.10 9.21 6.76
C ILE A 157 5.49 8.62 6.62
N TRP A 158 5.59 7.30 6.71
CA TRP A 158 6.81 6.53 6.53
C TRP A 158 6.84 5.85 5.18
N LEU A 159 7.80 6.22 4.33
CA LEU A 159 8.06 5.60 3.02
C LEU A 159 9.07 4.46 3.21
N CYS A 160 8.67 3.22 2.91
CA CYS A 160 9.44 2.01 3.20
C CYS A 160 9.85 1.19 1.97
N ASP A 161 9.65 1.68 0.74
CA ASP A 161 10.02 0.96 -0.48
C ASP A 161 11.51 1.11 -0.81
N CYS A 162 12.36 0.44 -0.01
CA CYS A 162 13.81 0.46 -0.15
C CYS A 162 14.47 -0.92 0.14
N LEU A 163 13.70 -2.00 0.06
CA LEU A 163 14.27 -3.34 0.23
C LEU A 163 15.29 -3.66 -0.88
N PRO A 164 16.39 -4.37 -0.59
CA PRO A 164 16.66 -5.07 0.69
C PRO A 164 17.52 -4.30 1.70
N ASP A 165 17.69 -2.98 1.52
CA ASP A 165 18.68 -2.22 2.31
C ASP A 165 18.23 -1.98 3.75
N GLU A 166 16.98 -1.55 3.93
CA GLU A 166 16.42 -1.18 5.23
C GLU A 166 15.02 -1.76 5.44
N TYR A 167 14.64 -1.97 6.70
CA TYR A 167 13.29 -2.29 7.10
C TYR A 167 12.89 -1.54 8.37
N LEU A 168 11.58 -1.26 8.50
CA LEU A 168 11.03 -0.54 9.63
C LEU A 168 10.55 -1.53 10.69
N VAL A 169 10.94 -1.29 11.93
CA VAL A 169 10.47 -2.02 13.12
C VAL A 169 9.67 -1.05 13.98
N ILE A 170 8.50 -1.47 14.42
CA ILE A 170 7.64 -0.68 15.32
C ILE A 170 7.50 -1.46 16.62
N GLU A 171 8.06 -0.91 17.67
CA GLU A 171 8.04 -1.51 19.02
C GLU A 171 7.61 -0.46 20.05
N ASN A 172 6.55 -0.74 20.81
CA ASN A 172 6.04 0.20 21.82
C ASN A 172 5.81 1.62 21.29
N ASN A 173 5.19 1.73 20.11
CA ASN A 173 4.94 2.97 19.36
C ASN A 173 6.22 3.74 18.98
N LYS A 174 7.37 3.08 18.96
CA LYS A 174 8.62 3.66 18.48
C LYS A 174 8.99 3.06 17.13
N PHE A 175 9.31 3.93 16.19
CA PHE A 175 9.74 3.59 14.85
C PHE A 175 11.25 3.49 14.79
N VAL A 176 11.78 2.32 14.48
CA VAL A 176 13.22 2.02 14.44
C VAL A 176 13.59 1.52 13.05
N ILE A 177 14.49 2.21 12.37
CA ILE A 177 15.04 1.78 11.08
C ILE A 177 16.17 0.79 11.37
N LYS A 178 16.09 -0.41 10.76
CA LYS A 178 17.14 -1.43 10.81
C LYS A 178 17.68 -1.74 9.43
N LYS A 179 18.95 -2.08 9.33
CA LYS A 179 19.59 -2.53 8.09
C LYS A 179 19.62 -4.04 8.02
N TYR A 180 19.41 -4.58 6.83
CA TYR A 180 19.35 -6.03 6.63
C TYR A 180 20.65 -6.75 6.97
N ASN A 181 21.80 -6.07 6.81
CA ASN A 181 23.14 -6.66 7.07
C ASN A 181 23.64 -6.44 8.51
N GLU A 182 22.86 -5.85 9.41
CA GLU A 182 23.25 -5.61 10.80
C GLU A 182 22.66 -6.66 11.78
N SER A 183 22.01 -7.72 11.25
CA SER A 183 21.48 -8.83 12.05
C SER A 183 22.57 -9.87 12.29
N SER A 184 23.40 -9.65 13.30
CA SER A 184 24.29 -10.66 13.87
C SER A 184 24.08 -10.77 15.37
#